data_4f92d8e993eed4a33fd687aacb9fd52c
#
_entry.id   4f92d8e993eed4a33fd687aacb9fd52c
#
_cell.length_a   1.000
_cell.length_b   1.000
_cell.length_c   1.000
_cell.angle_alpha   90.00
_cell.angle_beta   90.00
_cell.angle_gamma   90.00
#
_symmetry.space_group_name_H-M   'P 1'
#
loop_
_entity.id
_entity.type
_entity.pdbx_description
1 polymer ?
#
loop_
_entity_poly.entity_id
_entity_poly.type
_entity_poly.pdbx_seq_one_letter_code
_entity_poly.pdbx_strand_id
1 'polypeptide(L)'
;LFVVYSFLNYSLKNYNYLHYTKHVNLEINVREIIPINIEGGIVINGFPSTGLTSAIATESLINTTQFELSAIIDSDRFPPISIIKNGLPNYPTRIFINKELKVAVFSSYLTLDVSLHKTAAKLMLDWAKEKKCSTIISSITVKGDINQEVVAVASTGNARGKLVSAGITVVENATIPGISGVLLNEGMLCGYDVIVLLVSSNKDMPDFTATSNLCNVLSKLVPGVSCNLTKLEKESKIIEEQIQQARDDTKKLGDNIYR
;
A
#
# COMPACT_ATOMS: atom_id res chain seq x y z
N LEU A 1 -40.66 34.72 33.46
CA LEU A 1 -40.09 33.35 33.31
C LEU A 1 -40.55 32.70 32.01
N PHE A 2 -40.41 33.38 30.87
CA PHE A 2 -40.76 32.87 29.53
C PHE A 2 -40.20 33.81 28.45
N VAL A 3 -38.89 33.98 28.36
CA VAL A 3 -38.24 34.64 27.21
C VAL A 3 -36.73 34.30 27.21
N VAL A 4 -36.35 33.07 27.08
CA VAL A 4 -34.94 32.68 26.73
C VAL A 4 -34.91 31.34 25.97
N TYR A 5 -35.87 31.08 25.08
CA TYR A 5 -35.81 29.83 24.23
C TYR A 5 -36.16 30.13 22.77
N SER A 6 -35.62 31.19 22.18
CA SER A 6 -35.85 31.40 20.74
C SER A 6 -34.67 32.00 19.95
N PHE A 7 -33.42 31.86 20.39
CA PHE A 7 -32.25 32.35 19.62
C PHE A 7 -31.14 31.30 19.38
N LEU A 8 -31.50 30.03 19.35
CA LEU A 8 -30.51 28.94 19.05
C LEU A 8 -30.90 28.04 17.88
N ASN A 9 -31.75 28.51 16.97
CA ASN A 9 -32.18 27.72 15.79
C ASN A 9 -31.94 28.40 14.44
N TYR A 10 -30.93 29.25 14.31
CA TYR A 10 -30.55 29.84 13.03
C TYR A 10 -29.01 29.86 12.90
N SER A 11 -28.36 28.76 12.63
CA SER A 11 -27.04 28.68 11.95
C SER A 11 -26.43 27.25 11.92
N LEU A 12 -27.20 26.22 11.60
CA LEU A 12 -26.66 24.87 11.37
C LEU A 12 -27.29 24.20 10.15
N LYS A 13 -27.46 24.96 9.07
CA LYS A 13 -27.76 24.39 7.76
C LYS A 13 -26.67 24.86 6.83
N ASN A 14 -25.66 23.99 6.62
CA ASN A 14 -24.74 23.86 5.48
C ASN A 14 -23.34 23.38 5.92
N TYR A 15 -23.29 22.33 6.72
CA TYR A 15 -22.12 21.45 6.70
C TYR A 15 -22.62 20.08 6.28
N ASN A 16 -22.37 19.72 5.03
CA ASN A 16 -22.46 18.36 4.58
C ASN A 16 -21.47 17.54 5.41
N TYR A 17 -21.98 16.89 6.46
CA TYR A 17 -21.29 15.82 7.13
C TYR A 17 -21.12 14.69 6.10
N LEU A 18 -19.95 14.57 5.53
CA LEU A 18 -19.46 13.33 4.96
C LEU A 18 -19.77 12.22 5.97
N HIS A 19 -20.55 11.25 5.56
CA HIS A 19 -20.89 10.08 6.36
C HIS A 19 -19.58 9.35 6.72
N TYR A 20 -19.07 9.63 7.91
CA TYR A 20 -18.11 8.79 8.59
C TYR A 20 -18.83 7.50 8.99
N THR A 21 -18.76 6.47 8.16
CA THR A 21 -19.07 5.13 8.61
C THR A 21 -17.97 4.71 9.59
N LYS A 22 -18.34 4.70 10.84
CA LYS A 22 -17.53 4.41 12.01
C LYS A 22 -17.21 2.91 12.05
N HIS A 23 -16.21 2.46 11.29
CA HIS A 23 -15.45 1.27 11.67
C HIS A 23 -14.32 1.73 12.58
N VAL A 24 -14.61 1.73 13.88
CA VAL A 24 -13.65 2.02 14.93
C VAL A 24 -12.67 0.84 15.01
N ASN A 25 -11.70 0.80 14.10
CA ASN A 25 -10.45 0.12 14.35
C ASN A 25 -9.42 1.23 14.64
N LEU A 26 -9.18 1.46 15.92
CA LEU A 26 -8.66 2.68 16.55
C LEU A 26 -7.23 3.09 16.19
N GLU A 27 -6.53 2.42 15.26
CA GLU A 27 -5.11 2.65 15.09
C GLU A 27 -4.70 3.24 13.73
N ILE A 28 -5.37 2.89 12.63
CA ILE A 28 -5.04 3.37 11.28
C ILE A 28 -6.32 3.69 10.51
N ASN A 29 -6.39 4.84 9.87
CA ASN A 29 -7.58 5.30 9.15
C ASN A 29 -7.26 5.70 7.71
N VAL A 30 -8.22 5.50 6.79
CA VAL A 30 -8.18 6.04 5.44
C VAL A 30 -9.04 7.29 5.37
N ARG A 31 -8.47 8.38 4.86
CA ARG A 31 -9.18 9.65 4.61
C ARG A 31 -9.23 9.88 3.11
N GLU A 32 -10.41 9.71 2.51
CA GLU A 32 -10.60 9.94 1.08
C GLU A 32 -10.58 11.45 0.77
N ILE A 33 -9.83 11.81 -0.27
CA ILE A 33 -9.73 13.18 -0.80
C ILE A 33 -10.76 13.35 -1.92
N ILE A 34 -10.95 12.30 -2.72
CA ILE A 34 -11.91 12.25 -3.81
C ILE A 34 -12.70 10.93 -3.74
N PRO A 35 -13.94 10.89 -4.26
CA PRO A 35 -14.73 9.66 -4.31
C PRO A 35 -14.02 8.56 -5.13
N ILE A 36 -13.93 7.37 -4.56
CA ILE A 36 -13.24 6.22 -5.15
C ILE A 36 -14.27 5.17 -5.58
N ASN A 37 -14.30 4.89 -6.88
CA ASN A 37 -15.09 3.81 -7.47
C ASN A 37 -14.19 2.96 -8.38
N ILE A 38 -13.84 1.76 -7.90
CA ILE A 38 -12.99 0.80 -8.60
C ILE A 38 -13.52 -0.63 -8.43
N GLU A 39 -14.83 -0.79 -8.47
CA GLU A 39 -15.49 -2.10 -8.36
C GLU A 39 -14.93 -3.11 -9.38
N GLY A 40 -14.58 -4.32 -8.90
CA GLY A 40 -13.90 -5.35 -9.66
C GLY A 40 -12.39 -5.13 -9.84
N GLY A 41 -11.86 -4.03 -9.31
CA GLY A 41 -10.47 -3.62 -9.46
C GLY A 41 -9.46 -4.39 -8.61
N ILE A 42 -8.22 -3.95 -8.64
CA ILE A 42 -7.08 -4.58 -7.97
C ILE A 42 -6.42 -3.58 -7.03
N VAL A 43 -6.05 -4.05 -5.84
CA VAL A 43 -5.24 -3.30 -4.88
C VAL A 43 -3.80 -3.80 -4.93
N ILE A 44 -2.83 -2.89 -5.04
CA ILE A 44 -1.40 -3.20 -4.96
C ILE A 44 -0.84 -2.62 -3.67
N ASN A 45 -0.21 -3.48 -2.86
CA ASN A 45 0.49 -3.09 -1.64
C ASN A 45 1.91 -2.62 -1.97
N GLY A 46 2.17 -1.32 -1.79
CA GLY A 46 3.47 -0.68 -1.97
C GLY A 46 4.14 -0.25 -0.66
N PHE A 47 3.69 -0.77 0.49
CA PHE A 47 4.40 -0.50 1.74
C PHE A 47 5.83 -1.06 1.69
N PRO A 48 6.83 -0.31 2.21
CA PRO A 48 8.22 -0.74 2.21
C PRO A 48 8.38 -2.07 2.94
N SER A 49 9.06 -2.99 2.30
CA SER A 49 9.56 -4.26 2.85
C SER A 49 11.09 -4.27 2.80
N THR A 50 11.72 -5.36 3.19
CA THR A 50 13.18 -5.53 3.04
C THR A 50 13.59 -5.26 1.59
N GLY A 51 14.66 -4.48 1.37
CA GLY A 51 15.18 -4.14 0.04
C GLY A 51 14.38 -3.10 -0.74
N LEU A 52 13.29 -2.52 -0.17
CA LEU A 52 12.46 -1.46 -0.76
C LEU A 52 11.86 -1.76 -2.15
N THR A 53 12.01 -2.98 -2.66
CA THR A 53 11.58 -3.39 -4.01
C THR A 53 10.10 -3.07 -4.28
N SER A 54 9.21 -3.36 -3.32
CA SER A 54 7.77 -3.05 -3.44
C SER A 54 7.51 -1.55 -3.56
N ALA A 55 8.15 -0.74 -2.70
CA ALA A 55 7.94 0.70 -2.67
C ALA A 55 8.45 1.35 -3.96
N ILE A 56 9.62 0.95 -4.44
CA ILE A 56 10.21 1.47 -5.68
C ILE A 56 9.36 1.07 -6.89
N ALA A 57 8.93 -0.19 -6.99
CA ALA A 57 8.08 -0.64 -8.09
C ALA A 57 6.76 0.14 -8.13
N THR A 58 6.09 0.31 -7.00
CA THR A 58 4.80 1.02 -6.94
C THR A 58 4.94 2.52 -7.20
N GLU A 59 5.97 3.19 -6.73
CA GLU A 59 6.23 4.59 -7.08
C GLU A 59 6.53 4.73 -8.60
N SER A 60 7.25 3.79 -9.20
CA SER A 60 7.45 3.79 -10.66
C SER A 60 6.15 3.60 -11.43
N LEU A 61 5.25 2.72 -10.96
CA LEU A 61 3.90 2.56 -11.54
C LEU A 61 3.10 3.87 -11.46
N ILE A 62 3.09 4.52 -10.30
CA ILE A 62 2.38 5.78 -10.06
C ILE A 62 2.89 6.89 -10.99
N ASN A 63 4.21 6.96 -11.21
CA ASN A 63 4.83 7.99 -12.02
C ASN A 63 4.73 7.72 -13.54
N THR A 64 4.45 6.49 -13.96
CA THR A 64 4.42 6.08 -15.38
C THR A 64 3.01 6.05 -15.94
N THR A 65 2.05 5.63 -15.13
CA THR A 65 0.65 5.46 -15.52
C THR A 65 -0.18 6.58 -14.88
N GLN A 66 -1.34 6.90 -15.42
CA GLN A 66 -2.22 7.98 -14.92
C GLN A 66 -2.86 7.61 -13.58
N PHE A 67 -2.09 7.73 -12.50
CA PHE A 67 -2.58 7.59 -11.13
C PHE A 67 -2.86 8.96 -10.52
N GLU A 68 -3.97 9.06 -9.78
CA GLU A 68 -4.39 10.25 -9.05
C GLU A 68 -4.35 9.97 -7.55
N LEU A 69 -3.79 10.90 -6.76
CA LEU A 69 -3.84 10.84 -5.30
C LEU A 69 -5.30 10.94 -4.86
N SER A 70 -5.82 9.87 -4.26
CA SER A 70 -7.25 9.75 -3.97
C SER A 70 -7.57 9.64 -2.48
N ALA A 71 -6.62 9.16 -1.67
CA ALA A 71 -6.76 9.10 -0.23
C ALA A 71 -5.40 9.14 0.47
N ILE A 72 -5.43 9.45 1.76
CA ILE A 72 -4.30 9.33 2.66
C ILE A 72 -4.60 8.29 3.73
N ILE A 73 -3.53 7.69 4.27
CA ILE A 73 -3.61 6.76 5.39
C ILE A 73 -2.93 7.44 6.56
N ASP A 74 -3.60 7.48 7.71
CA ASP A 74 -3.12 8.20 8.87
C ASP A 74 -3.35 7.42 10.16
N SER A 75 -2.53 7.68 11.18
CA SER A 75 -2.60 7.04 12.49
C SER A 75 -1.90 7.89 13.54
N ASP A 76 -2.44 7.92 14.74
CA ASP A 76 -1.77 8.52 15.90
C ASP A 76 -0.44 7.81 16.26
N ARG A 77 -0.23 6.61 15.73
CA ARG A 77 1.00 5.81 15.90
C ARG A 77 2.03 6.02 14.78
N PHE A 78 1.69 6.81 13.77
CA PHE A 78 2.66 7.17 12.74
C PHE A 78 3.53 8.33 13.22
N PRO A 79 4.80 8.38 12.82
CA PRO A 79 5.65 9.52 13.14
C PRO A 79 5.07 10.80 12.51
N PRO A 80 5.07 11.92 13.26
CA PRO A 80 4.51 13.19 12.78
C PRO A 80 5.49 13.88 11.80
N ILE A 81 5.60 13.34 10.61
CA ILE A 81 6.49 13.84 9.55
C ILE A 81 5.72 14.22 8.29
N SER A 82 6.27 15.13 7.51
CA SER A 82 5.80 15.46 6.16
C SER A 82 6.92 15.28 5.16
N ILE A 83 6.62 14.66 4.03
CA ILE A 83 7.57 14.52 2.93
C ILE A 83 7.43 15.74 2.03
N ILE A 84 8.51 16.47 1.80
CA ILE A 84 8.50 17.62 0.86
C ILE A 84 8.91 17.14 -0.52
N LYS A 85 8.04 17.31 -1.52
CA LYS A 85 8.30 16.98 -2.91
C LYS A 85 7.96 18.19 -3.78
N ASN A 86 8.93 18.67 -4.55
CA ASN A 86 8.78 19.90 -5.38
C ASN A 86 8.31 21.13 -4.57
N GLY A 87 8.79 21.28 -3.34
CA GLY A 87 8.44 22.39 -2.45
C GLY A 87 7.05 22.29 -1.79
N LEU A 88 6.32 21.22 -2.00
CA LEU A 88 4.99 21.00 -1.44
C LEU A 88 4.98 19.83 -0.44
N PRO A 89 4.19 19.93 0.65
CA PRO A 89 4.05 18.85 1.61
C PRO A 89 3.23 17.69 1.02
N ASN A 90 3.71 16.48 1.28
CA ASN A 90 3.04 15.24 0.94
C ASN A 90 2.87 14.37 2.19
N TYR A 91 1.73 13.71 2.31
CA TYR A 91 1.56 12.68 3.32
C TYR A 91 2.48 11.50 3.03
N PRO A 92 3.11 10.92 4.07
CA PRO A 92 4.03 9.80 3.88
C PRO A 92 3.34 8.51 3.45
N THR A 93 2.04 8.36 3.72
CA THR A 93 1.22 7.19 3.39
C THR A 93 -0.02 7.60 2.61
N ARG A 94 -0.20 7.03 1.42
CA ARG A 94 -1.14 7.52 0.41
C ARG A 94 -1.79 6.38 -0.35
N ILE A 95 -2.97 6.64 -0.93
CA ILE A 95 -3.62 5.74 -1.88
C ILE A 95 -3.77 6.49 -3.21
N PHE A 96 -3.21 5.93 -4.25
CA PHE A 96 -3.34 6.39 -5.61
C PHE A 96 -4.29 5.49 -6.40
N ILE A 97 -5.11 6.08 -7.26
CA ILE A 97 -6.10 5.35 -8.07
C ILE A 97 -5.86 5.63 -9.54
N ASN A 98 -5.81 4.57 -10.33
CA ASN A 98 -6.05 4.64 -11.76
C ASN A 98 -7.49 4.15 -12.03
N LYS A 99 -8.37 5.07 -12.44
CA LYS A 99 -9.80 4.80 -12.64
C LYS A 99 -10.07 3.91 -13.86
N GLU A 100 -9.28 4.08 -14.93
CA GLU A 100 -9.44 3.32 -16.17
C GLU A 100 -9.05 1.87 -15.99
N LEU A 101 -7.91 1.63 -15.35
CA LEU A 101 -7.40 0.29 -15.05
C LEU A 101 -8.07 -0.32 -13.81
N LYS A 102 -8.82 0.47 -13.03
CA LYS A 102 -9.40 0.08 -11.74
C LYS A 102 -8.35 -0.45 -10.77
N VAL A 103 -7.22 0.25 -10.66
CA VAL A 103 -6.12 -0.13 -9.80
C VAL A 103 -5.95 0.89 -8.68
N ALA A 104 -5.86 0.40 -7.45
CA ALA A 104 -5.45 1.16 -6.29
C ALA A 104 -4.02 0.78 -5.89
N VAL A 105 -3.17 1.76 -5.60
CA VAL A 105 -1.84 1.55 -5.05
C VAL A 105 -1.77 2.18 -3.66
N PHE A 106 -1.52 1.36 -2.65
CA PHE A 106 -1.18 1.80 -1.30
C PHE A 106 0.32 2.09 -1.24
N SER A 107 0.70 3.35 -1.31
CA SER A 107 2.09 3.81 -1.31
C SER A 107 2.49 4.35 0.06
N SER A 108 3.69 4.04 0.53
CA SER A 108 4.22 4.56 1.79
C SER A 108 5.72 4.83 1.71
N TYR A 109 6.15 5.93 2.32
CA TYR A 109 7.56 6.18 2.66
C TYR A 109 7.89 5.72 4.08
N LEU A 110 6.87 5.36 4.89
CA LEU A 110 7.08 4.82 6.24
C LEU A 110 7.26 3.31 6.18
N THR A 111 8.30 2.84 6.84
CA THR A 111 8.38 1.43 7.25
C THR A 111 7.63 1.29 8.57
N LEU A 112 6.52 0.57 8.53
CA LEU A 112 5.68 0.39 9.71
C LEU A 112 6.38 -0.49 10.76
N ASP A 113 6.16 -0.17 12.03
CA ASP A 113 6.50 -1.06 13.14
C ASP A 113 5.76 -2.39 13.02
N VAL A 114 6.39 -3.48 13.43
CA VAL A 114 5.83 -4.85 13.36
C VAL A 114 4.48 -4.95 14.07
N SER A 115 4.28 -4.21 15.16
CA SER A 115 3.00 -4.17 15.89
C SER A 115 1.83 -3.63 15.06
N LEU A 116 2.11 -2.84 14.01
CA LEU A 116 1.11 -2.27 13.11
C LEU A 116 0.81 -3.14 11.87
N HIS A 117 1.60 -4.18 11.61
CA HIS A 117 1.45 -4.99 10.41
C HIS A 117 0.06 -5.66 10.31
N LYS A 118 -0.46 -6.17 11.43
CA LYS A 118 -1.81 -6.76 11.44
C LYS A 118 -2.89 -5.73 11.17
N THR A 119 -2.80 -4.56 11.79
CA THR A 119 -3.78 -3.48 11.63
C THR A 119 -3.76 -2.94 10.21
N ALA A 120 -2.57 -2.71 9.64
CA ALA A 120 -2.42 -2.25 8.26
C ALA A 120 -2.96 -3.26 7.23
N ALA A 121 -2.68 -4.55 7.41
CA ALA A 121 -3.19 -5.60 6.54
C ALA A 121 -4.71 -5.70 6.59
N LYS A 122 -5.31 -5.66 7.78
CA LYS A 122 -6.77 -5.69 7.95
C LYS A 122 -7.43 -4.46 7.35
N LEU A 123 -6.88 -3.26 7.61
CA LEU A 123 -7.35 -2.03 6.97
C LEU A 123 -7.36 -2.16 5.44
N MET A 124 -6.28 -2.65 4.85
CA MET A 124 -6.18 -2.82 3.39
C MET A 124 -7.22 -3.81 2.86
N LEU A 125 -7.41 -4.93 3.55
CA LEU A 125 -8.40 -5.96 3.18
C LEU A 125 -9.83 -5.43 3.31
N ASP A 126 -10.15 -4.75 4.41
CA ASP A 126 -11.49 -4.20 4.67
C ASP A 126 -11.81 -3.07 3.66
N TRP A 127 -10.84 -2.20 3.39
CA TRP A 127 -10.97 -1.17 2.36
C TRP A 127 -11.17 -1.79 0.96
N ALA A 128 -10.40 -2.82 0.61
CA ALA A 128 -10.55 -3.49 -0.67
C ALA A 128 -11.94 -4.14 -0.83
N LYS A 129 -12.48 -4.72 0.24
CA LYS A 129 -13.85 -5.27 0.26
C LYS A 129 -14.89 -4.16 0.14
N GLU A 130 -14.75 -3.07 0.89
CA GLU A 130 -15.65 -1.91 0.82
C GLU A 130 -15.72 -1.34 -0.60
N LYS A 131 -14.57 -1.20 -1.26
CA LYS A 131 -14.47 -0.72 -2.65
C LYS A 131 -14.78 -1.82 -3.68
N LYS A 132 -15.18 -3.02 -3.22
CA LYS A 132 -15.51 -4.19 -4.05
C LYS A 132 -14.39 -4.57 -5.02
N CYS A 133 -13.15 -4.40 -4.61
CA CYS A 133 -12.00 -4.87 -5.38
C CYS A 133 -11.99 -6.41 -5.41
N SER A 134 -11.44 -6.97 -6.48
CA SER A 134 -11.43 -8.42 -6.70
C SER A 134 -10.21 -9.11 -6.10
N THR A 135 -9.08 -8.40 -5.96
CA THR A 135 -7.80 -9.01 -5.62
C THR A 135 -6.87 -7.99 -4.95
N ILE A 136 -6.11 -8.44 -3.96
CA ILE A 136 -4.96 -7.70 -3.43
C ILE A 136 -3.68 -8.38 -3.92
N ILE A 137 -2.76 -7.59 -4.48
CA ILE A 137 -1.41 -8.03 -4.83
C ILE A 137 -0.43 -7.37 -3.87
N SER A 138 0.37 -8.19 -3.20
CA SER A 138 1.46 -7.74 -2.33
C SER A 138 2.78 -8.32 -2.82
N SER A 139 3.90 -7.76 -2.40
CA SER A 139 5.20 -8.31 -2.73
C SER A 139 6.15 -8.22 -1.55
N ILE A 140 7.07 -9.16 -1.46
CA ILE A 140 8.18 -9.16 -0.51
C ILE A 140 9.46 -9.60 -1.21
N THR A 141 10.58 -9.10 -0.70
CA THR A 141 11.90 -9.58 -1.10
C THR A 141 12.30 -10.74 -0.19
N VAL A 142 12.78 -11.82 -0.80
CA VAL A 142 13.30 -12.99 -0.11
C VAL A 142 14.79 -13.15 -0.42
N LYS A 143 15.59 -13.51 0.59
CA LYS A 143 17.00 -13.83 0.42
C LYS A 143 17.15 -15.29 0.03
N GLY A 144 18.00 -15.56 -0.95
CA GLY A 144 18.33 -16.91 -1.41
C GLY A 144 17.98 -17.16 -2.88
N ASP A 145 18.56 -18.21 -3.43
CA ASP A 145 18.27 -18.66 -4.78
C ASP A 145 16.89 -19.36 -4.80
N ILE A 146 15.89 -18.60 -5.15
CA ILE A 146 14.68 -19.20 -5.72
C ILE A 146 15.04 -19.51 -7.17
N ASN A 147 14.71 -20.73 -7.65
CA ASN A 147 15.01 -21.17 -9.02
C ASN A 147 14.43 -20.25 -10.12
N GLN A 148 13.76 -19.18 -9.75
CA GLN A 148 13.18 -18.16 -10.63
C GLN A 148 13.26 -16.78 -9.95
N GLU A 149 13.34 -15.73 -10.75
CA GLU A 149 13.48 -14.35 -10.27
C GLU A 149 12.27 -13.86 -9.43
N VAL A 150 11.06 -14.35 -9.77
CA VAL A 150 9.82 -14.09 -9.04
C VAL A 150 8.97 -15.35 -9.02
N VAL A 151 8.54 -15.73 -7.84
CA VAL A 151 7.55 -16.78 -7.61
C VAL A 151 6.41 -16.22 -6.77
N ALA A 152 5.31 -16.95 -6.57
CA ALA A 152 4.17 -16.41 -5.87
C ALA A 152 3.48 -17.43 -4.95
N VAL A 153 2.69 -16.92 -4.01
CA VAL A 153 1.72 -17.67 -3.22
C VAL A 153 0.36 -16.97 -3.30
N ALA A 154 -0.70 -17.73 -3.10
CA ALA A 154 -2.07 -17.24 -3.17
C ALA A 154 -2.91 -17.73 -1.99
N SER A 155 -3.87 -16.91 -1.56
CA SER A 155 -4.79 -17.21 -0.44
C SER A 155 -5.92 -18.16 -0.83
N THR A 156 -6.32 -18.19 -2.12
CA THR A 156 -7.48 -18.94 -2.63
C THR A 156 -7.12 -19.75 -3.87
N GLY A 157 -7.97 -20.73 -4.21
CA GLY A 157 -7.85 -21.47 -5.47
C GLY A 157 -8.04 -20.57 -6.70
N ASN A 158 -8.89 -19.55 -6.62
CA ASN A 158 -9.12 -18.59 -7.70
C ASN A 158 -7.85 -17.73 -7.94
N ALA A 159 -7.27 -17.18 -6.88
CA ALA A 159 -6.01 -16.42 -6.96
C ALA A 159 -4.85 -17.29 -7.49
N ARG A 160 -4.79 -18.57 -7.08
CA ARG A 160 -3.82 -19.53 -7.63
C ARG A 160 -4.04 -19.77 -9.14
N GLY A 161 -5.29 -19.88 -9.57
CA GLY A 161 -5.63 -20.01 -11.00
C GLY A 161 -5.14 -18.83 -11.82
N LYS A 162 -5.28 -17.59 -11.30
CA LYS A 162 -4.77 -16.37 -11.96
C LYS A 162 -3.25 -16.43 -12.14
N LEU A 163 -2.50 -16.89 -11.13
CA LEU A 163 -1.04 -17.06 -11.20
C LEU A 163 -0.63 -18.05 -12.28
N VAL A 164 -1.27 -19.23 -12.30
CA VAL A 164 -0.99 -20.28 -13.30
C VAL A 164 -1.28 -19.77 -14.71
N SER A 165 -2.42 -19.07 -14.91
CA SER A 165 -2.79 -18.50 -16.21
C SER A 165 -1.83 -17.42 -16.68
N ALA A 166 -1.19 -16.69 -15.76
CA ALA A 166 -0.16 -15.69 -16.06
C ALA A 166 1.26 -16.30 -16.23
N GLY A 167 1.40 -17.61 -16.11
CA GLY A 167 2.69 -18.31 -16.21
C GLY A 167 3.63 -18.04 -15.03
N ILE A 168 3.06 -17.76 -13.84
CA ILE A 168 3.84 -17.48 -12.62
C ILE A 168 3.88 -18.75 -11.77
N THR A 169 5.08 -19.15 -11.38
CA THR A 169 5.31 -20.32 -10.53
C THR A 169 4.75 -20.11 -9.13
N VAL A 170 3.95 -21.06 -8.68
CA VAL A 170 3.37 -21.05 -7.33
C VAL A 170 4.25 -21.89 -6.39
N VAL A 171 4.65 -21.31 -5.27
CA VAL A 171 5.44 -21.97 -4.23
C VAL A 171 4.53 -22.84 -3.36
N GLU A 172 4.97 -24.07 -3.07
CA GLU A 172 4.22 -25.00 -2.23
C GLU A 172 4.48 -24.80 -0.73
N ASN A 173 5.71 -24.44 -0.37
CA ASN A 173 6.12 -24.28 1.03
C ASN A 173 6.93 -22.99 1.19
N ALA A 174 6.44 -22.07 2.01
CA ALA A 174 7.13 -20.82 2.35
C ALA A 174 6.63 -20.25 3.67
N THR A 175 7.45 -19.44 4.32
CA THR A 175 7.04 -18.58 5.44
C THR A 175 7.03 -17.14 4.97
N ILE A 176 5.87 -16.50 5.04
CA ILE A 176 5.66 -15.12 4.56
C ILE A 176 5.48 -14.19 5.75
N PRO A 177 6.45 -13.33 6.05
CA PRO A 177 6.35 -12.38 7.17
C PRO A 177 5.59 -11.11 6.80
N GLY A 178 5.32 -10.29 7.83
CA GLY A 178 4.85 -8.92 7.69
C GLY A 178 3.42 -8.78 7.20
N ILE A 179 3.11 -7.63 6.59
CA ILE A 179 1.79 -7.30 6.06
C ILE A 179 1.32 -8.35 5.05
N SER A 180 2.21 -8.81 4.17
CA SER A 180 1.90 -9.81 3.14
C SER A 180 1.44 -11.14 3.72
N GLY A 181 2.09 -11.61 4.79
CA GLY A 181 1.70 -12.85 5.49
C GLY A 181 0.34 -12.74 6.17
N VAL A 182 0.06 -11.59 6.79
CA VAL A 182 -1.26 -11.33 7.39
C VAL A 182 -2.34 -11.26 6.31
N LEU A 183 -2.09 -10.57 5.19
CA LEU A 183 -3.03 -10.51 4.07
C LEU A 183 -3.39 -11.90 3.53
N LEU A 184 -2.39 -12.79 3.36
CA LEU A 184 -2.63 -14.18 2.94
C LEU A 184 -3.54 -14.92 3.91
N ASN A 185 -3.24 -14.86 5.22
CA ASN A 185 -4.00 -15.57 6.24
C ASN A 185 -5.44 -15.05 6.34
N GLU A 186 -5.63 -13.73 6.39
CA GLU A 186 -6.96 -13.11 6.47
C GLU A 186 -7.72 -13.32 5.14
N GLY A 187 -7.04 -13.27 3.99
CA GLY A 187 -7.62 -13.57 2.69
C GLY A 187 -8.12 -15.01 2.61
N MET A 188 -7.31 -15.99 3.03
CA MET A 188 -7.72 -17.39 3.11
C MET A 188 -8.94 -17.57 4.03
N LEU A 189 -8.91 -16.96 5.21
CA LEU A 189 -9.97 -17.09 6.21
C LEU A 189 -11.32 -16.59 5.70
N CYS A 190 -11.34 -15.51 4.92
CA CYS A 190 -12.57 -14.90 4.41
C CYS A 190 -12.86 -15.17 2.92
N GLY A 191 -12.09 -16.05 2.27
CA GLY A 191 -12.28 -16.40 0.86
C GLY A 191 -11.96 -15.24 -0.12
N TYR A 192 -11.10 -14.29 0.27
CA TYR A 192 -10.71 -13.15 -0.54
C TYR A 192 -9.39 -13.40 -1.27
N ASP A 193 -9.32 -13.05 -2.56
CA ASP A 193 -8.14 -13.28 -3.39
C ASP A 193 -6.98 -12.36 -2.98
N VAL A 194 -5.93 -12.95 -2.42
CA VAL A 194 -4.65 -12.30 -2.15
C VAL A 194 -3.55 -13.04 -2.88
N ILE A 195 -2.70 -12.31 -3.59
CA ILE A 195 -1.50 -12.81 -4.25
C ILE A 195 -0.29 -12.14 -3.59
N VAL A 196 0.71 -12.93 -3.21
CA VAL A 196 2.00 -12.40 -2.74
C VAL A 196 3.10 -12.85 -3.67
N LEU A 197 3.78 -11.88 -4.26
CA LEU A 197 4.95 -12.09 -5.12
C LEU A 197 6.21 -12.12 -4.26
N LEU A 198 6.99 -13.19 -4.39
CA LEU A 198 8.26 -13.38 -3.72
C LEU A 198 9.36 -13.06 -4.72
N VAL A 199 10.09 -11.98 -4.49
CA VAL A 199 11.12 -11.49 -5.39
C VAL A 199 12.48 -11.87 -4.83
N SER A 200 13.28 -12.61 -5.58
CA SER A 200 14.65 -12.97 -5.19
C SER A 200 15.54 -11.73 -5.21
N SER A 201 16.26 -11.49 -4.13
CA SER A 201 17.34 -10.51 -4.06
C SER A 201 18.35 -10.89 -3.00
N ASN A 202 19.62 -10.80 -3.34
CA ASN A 202 20.75 -11.05 -2.44
C ASN A 202 21.32 -9.75 -1.84
N LYS A 203 20.68 -8.60 -2.12
CA LYS A 203 21.13 -7.28 -1.67
C LYS A 203 20.31 -6.80 -0.49
N ASP A 204 20.99 -6.21 0.48
CA ASP A 204 20.33 -5.48 1.58
C ASP A 204 19.94 -4.04 1.17
N MET A 205 20.43 -3.58 0.03
CA MET A 205 20.19 -2.29 -0.62
C MET A 205 19.11 -2.44 -1.71
N PRO A 206 18.51 -1.35 -2.20
CA PRO A 206 17.60 -1.39 -3.33
C PRO A 206 18.19 -2.16 -4.52
N ASP A 207 17.43 -3.14 -4.98
CA ASP A 207 17.82 -4.01 -6.09
C ASP A 207 16.97 -3.69 -7.31
N PHE A 208 17.58 -3.00 -8.31
CA PHE A 208 16.87 -2.61 -9.54
C PHE A 208 16.49 -3.81 -10.40
N THR A 209 17.31 -4.85 -10.42
CA THR A 209 17.01 -6.07 -11.15
C THR A 209 15.77 -6.73 -10.53
N ALA A 210 15.76 -6.90 -9.21
CA ALA A 210 14.61 -7.42 -8.48
C ALA A 210 13.35 -6.56 -8.69
N THR A 211 13.50 -5.22 -8.67
CA THR A 211 12.39 -4.29 -8.94
C THR A 211 11.88 -4.41 -10.37
N SER A 212 12.77 -4.53 -11.36
CA SER A 212 12.41 -4.73 -12.77
C SER A 212 11.63 -6.04 -12.96
N ASN A 213 12.07 -7.10 -12.32
CA ASN A 213 11.43 -8.41 -12.37
C ASN A 213 10.03 -8.36 -11.73
N LEU A 214 9.88 -7.66 -10.59
CA LEU A 214 8.58 -7.41 -9.98
C LEU A 214 7.66 -6.63 -10.92
N CYS A 215 8.14 -5.56 -11.55
CA CYS A 215 7.38 -4.77 -12.51
C CYS A 215 6.89 -5.62 -13.70
N ASN A 216 7.74 -6.48 -14.23
CA ASN A 216 7.38 -7.37 -15.34
C ASN A 216 6.28 -8.35 -14.94
N VAL A 217 6.28 -8.85 -13.70
CA VAL A 217 5.24 -9.75 -13.21
C VAL A 217 3.95 -8.98 -12.89
N LEU A 218 4.04 -7.78 -12.32
CA LEU A 218 2.88 -6.92 -12.08
C LEU A 218 2.15 -6.59 -13.39
N SER A 219 2.87 -6.30 -14.49
CA SER A 219 2.22 -6.02 -15.79
C SER A 219 1.54 -7.24 -16.43
N LYS A 220 1.95 -8.47 -16.08
CA LYS A 220 1.24 -9.70 -16.47
C LYS A 220 -0.06 -9.91 -15.69
N LEU A 221 -0.04 -9.59 -14.39
CA LEU A 221 -1.20 -9.76 -13.50
C LEU A 221 -2.21 -8.60 -13.62
N VAL A 222 -1.75 -7.42 -13.99
CA VAL A 222 -2.54 -6.20 -14.10
C VAL A 222 -2.28 -5.57 -15.45
N PRO A 223 -2.98 -6.01 -16.50
CA PRO A 223 -2.80 -5.46 -17.85
C PRO A 223 -3.01 -3.94 -17.89
N GLY A 224 -2.11 -3.24 -18.58
CA GLY A 224 -2.13 -1.79 -18.71
C GLY A 224 -1.26 -1.05 -17.68
N VAL A 225 -0.81 -1.68 -16.60
CA VAL A 225 0.22 -1.09 -15.74
C VAL A 225 1.62 -1.37 -16.30
N SER A 226 2.51 -0.39 -16.17
CA SER A 226 3.91 -0.53 -16.58
C SER A 226 4.81 0.31 -15.69
N CYS A 227 6.06 -0.13 -15.50
CA CYS A 227 7.10 0.68 -14.87
C CYS A 227 8.00 1.28 -15.94
N ASN A 228 8.45 2.51 -15.72
CA ASN A 228 9.48 3.10 -16.56
C ASN A 228 10.86 2.69 -16.07
N LEU A 229 11.37 1.59 -16.62
CA LEU A 229 12.65 1.01 -16.20
C LEU A 229 13.85 1.94 -16.44
N THR A 230 13.80 2.82 -17.44
CA THR A 230 14.90 3.76 -17.73
C THR A 230 15.00 4.90 -16.71
N LYS A 231 13.90 5.26 -16.07
CA LYS A 231 13.85 6.24 -14.98
C LYS A 231 14.01 5.59 -13.60
N LEU A 232 13.75 4.30 -13.49
CA LEU A 232 13.71 3.56 -12.24
C LEU A 232 14.99 3.76 -11.40
N GLU A 233 16.16 3.74 -12.02
CA GLU A 233 17.43 3.90 -11.30
C GLU A 233 17.58 5.27 -10.62
N LYS A 234 17.14 6.35 -11.28
CA LYS A 234 17.18 7.70 -10.71
C LYS A 234 16.10 7.89 -9.66
N GLU A 235 14.89 7.45 -9.96
CA GLU A 235 13.74 7.57 -9.07
C GLU A 235 13.94 6.75 -7.79
N SER A 236 14.56 5.57 -7.88
CA SER A 236 14.78 4.70 -6.74
C SER A 236 15.76 5.28 -5.72
N LYS A 237 16.81 5.99 -6.16
CA LYS A 237 17.72 6.69 -5.23
C LYS A 237 16.97 7.74 -4.43
N ILE A 238 16.11 8.52 -5.11
CA ILE A 238 15.29 9.54 -4.44
C ILE A 238 14.32 8.91 -3.43
N ILE A 239 13.68 7.80 -3.82
CA ILE A 239 12.74 7.08 -2.94
C ILE A 239 13.47 6.48 -1.75
N GLU A 240 14.64 5.87 -1.98
CA GLU A 240 15.50 5.33 -0.92
C GLU A 240 15.89 6.41 0.07
N GLU A 241 16.40 7.55 -0.41
CA GLU A 241 16.79 8.69 0.42
C GLU A 241 15.60 9.20 1.24
N GLN A 242 14.42 9.33 0.66
CA GLN A 242 13.20 9.76 1.34
C GLN A 242 12.76 8.76 2.43
N ILE A 243 12.80 7.47 2.15
CA ILE A 243 12.46 6.42 3.14
C ILE A 243 13.51 6.39 4.26
N GLN A 244 14.79 6.49 3.92
CA GLN A 244 15.86 6.49 4.91
C GLN A 244 15.77 7.73 5.80
N GLN A 245 15.58 8.90 5.22
CA GLN A 245 15.40 10.14 5.98
C GLN A 245 14.18 10.06 6.90
N ALA A 246 13.05 9.54 6.41
CA ALA A 246 11.86 9.32 7.24
C ALA A 246 12.13 8.39 8.43
N ARG A 247 12.94 7.34 8.25
CA ARG A 247 13.37 6.44 9.34
C ARG A 247 14.26 7.15 10.35
N ASP A 248 15.25 7.91 9.88
CA ASP A 248 16.22 8.58 10.76
C ASP A 248 15.54 9.68 11.57
N ASP A 249 14.65 10.45 10.96
CA ASP A 249 13.89 11.50 11.65
C ASP A 249 12.91 10.90 12.67
N THR A 250 12.30 9.76 12.35
CA THR A 250 11.45 9.01 13.29
C THR A 250 12.24 8.56 14.52
N LYS A 251 13.48 8.04 14.35
CA LYS A 251 14.35 7.64 15.46
C LYS A 251 14.71 8.83 16.34
N LYS A 252 15.12 9.96 15.74
CA LYS A 252 15.46 11.19 16.47
C LYS A 252 14.29 11.73 17.30
N LEU A 253 13.06 11.65 16.75
CA LEU A 253 11.86 12.04 17.49
C LEU A 253 11.64 11.14 18.71
N GLY A 254 11.81 9.83 18.57
CA GLY A 254 11.73 8.87 19.68
C GLY A 254 12.77 9.15 20.77
N ASP A 255 14.03 9.39 20.39
CA ASP A 255 15.11 9.64 21.33
C ASP A 255 14.97 10.97 22.10
N ASN A 256 14.32 11.97 21.51
CA ASN A 256 14.10 13.29 22.13
C ASN A 256 12.89 13.34 23.09
N ILE A 257 11.94 12.42 22.96
CA ILE A 257 10.77 12.36 23.85
C ILE A 257 11.12 11.74 25.22
N TYR A 258 12.22 11.00 25.32
CA TYR A 258 12.68 10.35 26.54
C TYR A 258 13.86 11.10 27.27
N ARG A 259 14.13 12.34 26.89
CA ARG A 259 15.00 13.27 27.60
C ARG A 259 14.21 14.41 28.23
#